data_451d80f8f30e6c18a3383556ea59ea21
#
_entry.id   451d80f8f30e6c18a3383556ea59ea21
#
_cell.length_a   1.000
_cell.length_b   1.000
_cell.length_c   1.000
_cell.angle_alpha   90.00
_cell.angle_beta   90.00
_cell.angle_gamma   90.00
#
_symmetry.space_group_name_H-M   'P 1'
#
loop_
_entity.id
_entity.type
_entity.pdbx_description
1 polymer ?
#
loop_
_entity_poly.entity_id
_entity_poly.type
_entity_poly.pdbx_seq_one_letter_code
_entity_poly.pdbx_strand_id
1 'polypeptide(L)'
;MGLANDVSYATNMRHMRAGIRLNSRINLRVEWKEHRQTLSADGYTVDISPKGCLAIVAEGFPLGQKMVVTNALNGKSAEATLIWRGHEGRQGWELGLELESPAADFWGVEF
;
A
#
# COMPACT_ATOMS: atom_id res chain seq x y z
N MET A 1 14.28 -1.17 -21.46
CA MET A 1 13.63 -0.74 -21.07
C MET A 1 12.93 -0.54 -21.01
N GLY A 2 13.10 -0.71 -20.78
CA GLY A 2 12.45 -0.41 -20.37
C GLY A 2 12.19 -0.10 -20.16
N LEU A 3 12.54 -0.13 -19.97
CA LEU A 3 12.05 0.38 -19.53
C LEU A 3 11.47 1.10 -19.77
N ALA A 4 11.51 1.25 -19.94
CA ALA A 4 10.86 1.93 -19.92
C ALA A 4 9.99 2.02 -20.04
N ASN A 5 9.81 1.65 -19.80
CA ASN A 5 9.06 1.86 -19.61
C ASN A 5 8.30 2.06 -19.16
N ASP A 6 8.23 2.06 -18.99
CA ASP A 6 7.70 2.35 -17.95
C ASP A 6 7.48 3.45 -17.45
N VAL A 7 6.82 4.28 -18.13
CA VAL A 7 7.24 4.86 -17.41
C VAL A 7 6.87 5.99 -16.55
N SER A 8 5.92 6.91 -16.61
CA SER A 8 5.60 7.81 -15.54
C SER A 8 5.13 7.04 -14.32
N TYR A 9 4.36 6.03 -14.52
CA TYR A 9 3.99 5.11 -13.46
C TYR A 9 5.23 4.53 -12.83
N ALA A 10 6.13 4.03 -13.65
CA ALA A 10 7.35 3.44 -13.15
C ALA A 10 8.18 4.46 -12.39
N THR A 11 8.18 5.69 -12.83
CA THR A 11 8.93 6.74 -12.15
C THR A 11 8.37 6.99 -10.76
N ASN A 12 7.05 7.09 -10.65
CA ASN A 12 6.42 7.34 -9.36
C ASN A 12 6.65 6.20 -8.39
N MET A 13 6.70 4.99 -8.90
CA MET A 13 6.89 3.82 -8.06
C MET A 13 8.35 3.56 -7.76
N ARG A 14 9.23 4.35 -8.31
CA ARG A 14 10.67 4.09 -8.20
C ARG A 14 11.16 4.11 -6.77
N HIS A 15 10.59 4.95 -5.93
CA HIS A 15 10.98 4.98 -4.52
C HIS A 15 10.71 3.66 -3.84
N MET A 16 9.54 3.09 -4.11
CA MET A 16 9.21 1.80 -3.55
C MET A 16 10.07 0.70 -4.15
N ARG A 17 10.56 0.94 -5.36
CA ARG A 17 11.39 -0.04 -6.04
C ARG A 17 12.85 0.05 -5.67
N ALA A 18 13.24 1.05 -4.90
CA ALA A 18 14.62 1.13 -4.46
C ALA A 18 15.03 -0.15 -3.75
N GLY A 19 14.07 -0.81 -3.12
CA GLY A 19 14.28 -2.14 -2.60
C GLY A 19 13.65 -3.18 -3.51
N ILE A 20 13.59 -4.39 -3.04
CA ILE A 20 13.00 -5.50 -3.76
C ILE A 20 11.48 -5.43 -3.64
N ARG A 21 10.79 -5.65 -4.74
CA ARG A 21 9.33 -5.75 -4.76
C ARG A 21 8.93 -7.17 -5.10
N LEU A 22 7.87 -7.63 -4.46
CA LEU A 22 7.33 -8.95 -4.71
C LEU A 22 5.86 -8.82 -5.09
N ASN A 23 5.45 -9.49 -6.16
CA ASN A 23 4.04 -9.63 -6.46
C ASN A 23 3.46 -10.58 -5.43
N SER A 24 2.55 -10.07 -4.61
CA SER A 24 2.01 -10.88 -3.53
C SER A 24 0.66 -10.33 -3.14
N ARG A 25 -0.32 -11.21 -3.00
CA ARG A 25 -1.65 -10.81 -2.57
C ARG A 25 -1.83 -11.16 -1.12
N ILE A 26 -1.86 -10.13 -0.30
CA ILE A 26 -2.06 -10.26 1.15
C ILE A 26 -3.27 -9.41 1.50
N ASN A 27 -4.22 -10.00 2.20
CA ASN A 27 -5.39 -9.25 2.64
C ASN A 27 -4.99 -8.25 3.71
N LEU A 28 -5.57 -7.06 3.61
CA LEU A 28 -5.27 -5.94 4.48
C LEU A 28 -6.55 -5.40 5.09
N ARG A 29 -6.39 -4.79 6.26
CA ARG A 29 -7.37 -3.86 6.78
C ARG A 29 -6.68 -2.52 6.91
N VAL A 30 -7.35 -1.45 6.45
CA VAL A 30 -6.86 -0.10 6.67
C VAL A 30 -7.81 0.62 7.60
N GLU A 31 -7.26 1.42 8.52
CA GLU A 31 -8.05 2.18 9.47
C GLU A 31 -7.59 3.62 9.45
N TRP A 32 -8.55 4.54 9.53
CA TRP A 32 -8.23 5.97 9.52
C TRP A 32 -9.22 6.69 10.41
N LYS A 33 -8.89 7.93 10.74
CA LYS A 33 -9.73 8.77 11.59
C LYS A 33 -10.46 9.79 10.76
N GLU A 34 -11.75 9.96 11.06
CA GLU A 34 -12.59 10.92 10.39
C GLU A 34 -13.64 11.38 11.39
N HIS A 35 -13.69 12.69 11.65
CA HIS A 35 -14.69 13.25 12.57
C HIS A 35 -14.70 12.53 13.92
N ARG A 36 -13.51 12.25 14.47
CA ARG A 36 -13.33 11.59 15.76
C ARG A 36 -13.76 10.13 15.76
N GLN A 37 -14.04 9.58 14.62
CA GLN A 37 -14.37 8.17 14.50
C GLN A 37 -13.23 7.44 13.83
N THR A 38 -13.05 6.19 14.19
CA THR A 38 -12.13 5.31 13.50
C THR A 38 -12.95 4.48 12.51
N LEU A 39 -12.63 4.64 11.25
CA LEU A 39 -13.29 3.90 10.18
C LEU A 39 -12.31 2.87 9.65
N SER A 40 -12.84 1.86 8.99
CA SER A 40 -11.98 0.82 8.42
C SER A 40 -12.54 0.32 7.11
N ALA A 41 -11.65 -0.23 6.29
CA ALA A 41 -12.01 -0.85 5.03
C ALA A 41 -11.05 -1.99 4.77
N ASP A 42 -11.49 -2.96 4.00
CA ASP A 42 -10.66 -4.09 3.63
C ASP A 42 -10.07 -3.87 2.25
N GLY A 43 -8.96 -4.55 2.00
CA GLY A 43 -8.33 -4.52 0.71
C GLY A 43 -7.32 -5.64 0.60
N TYR A 44 -6.48 -5.57 -0.42
CA TYR A 44 -5.44 -6.57 -0.61
C TYR A 44 -4.29 -5.94 -1.40
N THR A 45 -3.11 -6.51 -1.23
CA THR A 45 -1.94 -6.02 -1.96
C THR A 45 -1.89 -6.58 -3.36
N VAL A 46 -1.26 -5.81 -4.25
CA VAL A 46 -0.88 -6.26 -5.58
C VAL A 46 0.61 -6.61 -5.56
N ASP A 47 1.40 -5.75 -4.92
CA ASP A 47 2.80 -6.07 -4.66
C ASP A 47 3.22 -5.41 -3.36
N ILE A 48 4.32 -5.89 -2.82
CA ILE A 48 4.83 -5.46 -1.52
C ILE A 48 6.32 -5.20 -1.60
N SER A 49 6.80 -4.38 -0.68
CA SER A 49 8.22 -4.10 -0.51
C SER A 49 8.46 -3.78 0.96
N PRO A 50 9.73 -3.73 1.42
CA PRO A 50 9.97 -3.34 2.80
C PRO A 50 9.43 -1.95 3.14
N LYS A 51 9.25 -1.09 2.15
CA LYS A 51 8.80 0.29 2.38
C LYS A 51 7.30 0.47 2.25
N GLY A 52 6.57 -0.50 1.71
CA GLY A 52 5.15 -0.32 1.55
C GLY A 52 4.54 -1.29 0.56
N CYS A 53 3.49 -0.85 -0.12
CA CYS A 53 2.78 -1.74 -1.04
C CYS A 53 1.97 -0.95 -2.05
N LEU A 54 1.61 -1.64 -3.11
CA LEU A 54 0.53 -1.24 -3.99
C LEU A 54 -0.66 -2.11 -3.62
N ALA A 55 -1.78 -1.49 -3.32
CA ALA A 55 -2.95 -2.21 -2.82
C ALA A 55 -4.21 -1.77 -3.53
N ILE A 56 -5.22 -2.64 -3.48
CA ILE A 56 -6.58 -2.32 -3.91
C ILE A 56 -7.42 -2.25 -2.65
N VAL A 57 -8.06 -1.11 -2.41
CA VAL A 57 -8.85 -0.88 -1.20
C VAL A 57 -10.21 -0.33 -1.61
N ALA A 58 -11.26 -0.78 -0.93
CA ALA A 58 -12.62 -0.42 -1.28
C ALA A 58 -12.88 1.09 -1.18
N GLU A 59 -12.09 1.78 -0.39
CA GLU A 59 -12.29 3.19 -0.11
C GLU A 59 -11.21 4.02 -0.80
N GLY A 60 -11.59 5.19 -1.35
CA GLY A 60 -10.63 6.13 -1.91
C GLY A 60 -10.29 7.23 -0.92
N PHE A 61 -9.05 7.68 -0.93
CA PHE A 61 -8.57 8.70 0.01
C PHE A 61 -7.81 9.77 -0.74
N PRO A 62 -7.71 10.98 -0.16
CA PRO A 62 -6.83 11.99 -0.75
C PRO A 62 -5.37 11.62 -0.52
N LEU A 63 -4.50 12.09 -1.40
CA LEU A 63 -3.06 11.91 -1.21
C LEU A 63 -2.65 12.49 0.12
N GLY A 64 -1.73 11.82 0.79
CA GLY A 64 -1.26 12.23 2.09
C GLY A 64 -2.06 11.68 3.25
N GLN A 65 -3.14 10.96 2.99
CA GLN A 65 -3.95 10.38 4.05
C GLN A 65 -3.11 9.44 4.90
N LYS A 66 -3.18 9.64 6.21
CA LYS A 66 -2.53 8.75 7.18
C LYS A 66 -3.49 7.65 7.58
N MET A 67 -2.96 6.46 7.75
CA MET A 67 -3.79 5.32 8.13
C MET A 67 -2.94 4.28 8.83
N VAL A 68 -3.62 3.35 9.49
CA VAL A 68 -2.97 2.18 10.07
C VAL A 68 -3.34 1.00 9.17
N VAL A 69 -2.34 0.28 8.73
CA VAL A 69 -2.51 -0.89 7.86
C VAL A 69 -2.24 -2.13 8.68
N THR A 70 -3.15 -3.08 8.63
CA THR A 70 -2.98 -4.37 9.31
C THR A 70 -2.87 -5.46 8.26
N ASN A 71 -1.80 -6.24 8.36
CA ASN A 71 -1.61 -7.44 7.55
C ASN A 71 -2.49 -8.52 8.14
N ALA A 72 -3.55 -8.90 7.42
CA ALA A 72 -4.53 -9.83 7.96
C ALA A 72 -3.96 -11.24 8.12
N LEU A 73 -2.85 -11.54 7.45
CA LEU A 73 -2.26 -12.86 7.53
C LEU A 73 -1.55 -13.09 8.87
N ASN A 74 -0.86 -12.07 9.38
CA ASN A 74 -0.09 -12.24 10.62
C ASN A 74 -0.53 -11.29 11.74
N GLY A 75 -1.48 -10.40 11.48
CA GLY A 75 -2.00 -9.50 12.50
C GLY A 75 -1.12 -8.30 12.80
N LYS A 76 0.00 -8.14 12.13
CA LYS A 76 0.88 -6.99 12.38
C LYS A 76 0.29 -5.73 11.79
N SER A 77 0.47 -4.61 12.47
CA SER A 77 -0.03 -3.30 12.04
C SER A 77 1.12 -2.31 11.93
N ALA A 78 0.96 -1.35 11.05
CA ALA A 78 1.95 -0.31 10.84
C ALA A 78 1.26 0.95 10.35
N GLU A 79 1.85 2.11 10.67
CA GLU A 79 1.35 3.37 10.16
C GLU A 79 1.85 3.58 8.74
N ALA A 80 0.99 4.12 7.91
CA ALA A 80 1.30 4.32 6.50
C ALA A 80 0.68 5.62 6.01
N THR A 81 1.23 6.11 4.89
CA THR A 81 0.74 7.30 4.22
C THR A 81 0.43 6.96 2.78
N LEU A 82 -0.68 7.46 2.29
CA LEU A 82 -1.05 7.29 0.89
C LEU A 82 -0.19 8.25 0.06
N ILE A 83 0.70 7.69 -0.76
CA ILE A 83 1.62 8.50 -1.57
C ILE A 83 1.29 8.48 -3.05
N TRP A 84 0.41 7.58 -3.47
CA TRP A 84 0.03 7.48 -4.87
C TRP A 84 -1.37 6.90 -4.97
N ARG A 85 -2.16 7.44 -5.89
CA ARG A 85 -3.53 6.98 -6.12
C ARG A 85 -3.75 6.78 -7.60
N GLY A 86 -4.20 5.60 -7.97
CA GLY A 86 -4.50 5.27 -9.34
C GLY A 86 -6.00 5.30 -9.63
N HIS A 87 -6.48 4.30 -10.31
CA HIS A 87 -7.85 4.25 -10.79
C HIS A 87 -8.76 3.54 -9.81
N GLU A 88 -10.04 3.91 -9.86
CA GLU A 88 -11.06 3.10 -9.20
C GLU A 88 -11.49 2.02 -10.19
N GLY A 89 -11.35 0.78 -9.77
CA GLY A 89 -11.79 -0.36 -10.55
C GLY A 89 -12.97 -1.05 -9.86
N ARG A 90 -13.30 -2.24 -10.34
CA ARG A 90 -14.44 -2.98 -9.81
C ARG A 90 -14.25 -3.36 -8.35
N GLN A 91 -13.02 -3.60 -7.93
CA GLN A 91 -12.74 -4.09 -6.59
C GLN A 91 -12.30 -3.00 -5.65
N GLY A 92 -12.10 -1.79 -6.15
CA GLY A 92 -11.71 -0.67 -5.32
C GLY A 92 -10.70 0.22 -6.01
N TRP A 93 -10.02 1.02 -5.20
CA TRP A 93 -9.05 2.00 -5.66
C TRP A 93 -7.64 1.44 -5.58
N GLU A 94 -6.83 1.76 -6.59
CA GLU A 94 -5.41 1.47 -6.54
C GLU A 94 -4.71 2.50 -5.67
N LEU A 95 -4.01 2.05 -4.66
CA LEU A 95 -3.35 2.93 -3.70
C LEU A 95 -1.91 2.50 -3.51
N GLY A 96 -0.98 3.48 -3.55
CA GLY A 96 0.40 3.26 -3.15
C GLY A 96 0.56 3.73 -1.72
N LEU A 97 0.89 2.80 -0.84
CA LEU A 97 1.01 3.06 0.59
C LEU A 97 2.46 2.94 1.01
N GLU A 98 2.96 3.95 1.70
CA GLU A 98 4.32 3.94 2.22
C GLU A 98 4.27 3.80 3.74
N LEU A 99 4.96 2.80 4.27
CA LEU A 99 5.06 2.61 5.71
C LEU A 99 5.91 3.72 6.29
N GLU A 100 5.52 4.28 7.43
CA GLU A 100 6.28 5.34 8.06
C GLU A 100 7.64 4.84 8.54
N SER A 101 7.68 3.59 9.00
CA SER A 101 8.93 2.95 9.37
C SER A 101 9.04 1.69 8.54
N PRO A 102 9.95 1.66 7.57
CA PRO A 102 10.11 0.47 6.76
C PRO A 102 10.40 -0.74 7.62
N ALA A 103 9.68 -1.83 7.34
CA ALA A 103 9.77 -3.02 8.15
C ALA A 103 9.54 -4.23 7.26
N ALA A 104 10.63 -4.90 6.91
CA ALA A 104 10.54 -6.08 6.05
C ALA A 104 9.68 -7.17 6.69
N ASP A 105 9.73 -7.26 8.01
CA ASP A 105 9.00 -8.31 8.70
C ASP A 105 7.49 -8.04 8.78
N PHE A 106 7.05 -6.84 8.44
CA PHE A 106 5.62 -6.53 8.43
C PHE A 106 4.87 -7.48 7.50
N TRP A 107 5.51 -7.85 6.40
CA TRP A 107 4.86 -8.71 5.41
C TRP A 107 5.06 -10.20 5.69
N GLY A 108 6.01 -10.54 6.53
CA GLY A 108 6.26 -11.93 6.87
C GLY A 108 7.00 -12.71 5.79
N VAL A 109 7.69 -12.00 4.90
CA VAL A 109 8.45 -12.63 3.83
C VAL A 109 9.85 -12.03 3.81
N GLU A 110 10.76 -12.72 3.14
CA GLU A 110 12.10 -12.19 2.92
C GLU A 110 12.14 -11.51 1.56
N PHE A 111 12.79 -10.36 1.55
CA PHE A 111 12.93 -9.59 0.32
C PHE A 111 14.34 -9.73 -0.28
#